data_5366a32953861fd5c591db42af74ef71
#
_entry.id   5366a32953861fd5c591db42af74ef71
#
_cell.length_a   1.000
_cell.length_b   1.000
_cell.length_c   1.000
_cell.angle_alpha   90.00
_cell.angle_beta   90.00
_cell.angle_gamma   90.00
#
_symmetry.space_group_name_H-M   'P 1'
#
loop_
_entity.id
_entity.type
_entity.pdbx_description
1 polymer ?
#
loop_
_entity_poly.entity_id
_entity_poly.type
_entity_poly.pdbx_seq_one_letter_code
_entity_poly.pdbx_strand_id
1 'polypeptide(L)'
;MASTYTTNLGIEKIGTGEQSGTWGDTTNTNFDILDEAVNGIISITLSSAGSSGSPNSLPITDGASSNGRNKFIEFVDGGDLGGTAYVQLTPNDAEKIVHIRNSLSSSRSI
;
A
#
# COMPACT_ATOMS: atom_id res chain seq x y z
N MET A 1 -7.93 7.44 -26.15
CA MET A 1 -8.66 7.66 -24.89
C MET A 1 -7.76 7.22 -23.73
N ALA A 2 -7.60 8.07 -22.74
CA ALA A 2 -6.69 7.78 -21.63
C ALA A 2 -7.27 6.72 -20.69
N SER A 3 -6.38 5.95 -20.06
CA SER A 3 -6.76 5.00 -19.01
C SER A 3 -7.31 5.77 -17.80
N THR A 4 -8.20 5.11 -17.08
CA THR A 4 -8.70 5.58 -15.79
C THR A 4 -8.45 4.49 -14.76
N TYR A 5 -8.74 4.79 -13.49
CA TYR A 5 -8.49 3.84 -12.41
C TYR A 5 -9.74 3.63 -11.58
N THR A 6 -9.89 2.43 -11.01
CA THR A 6 -11.01 2.15 -10.12
C THR A 6 -10.87 2.99 -8.85
N THR A 7 -12.01 3.37 -8.27
CA THR A 7 -12.05 4.29 -7.13
C THR A 7 -11.39 3.72 -5.88
N ASN A 8 -11.57 2.44 -5.62
CA ASN A 8 -11.13 1.85 -4.34
C ASN A 8 -9.78 1.18 -4.42
N LEU A 9 -9.55 0.34 -5.43
CA LEU A 9 -8.33 -0.45 -5.51
C LEU A 9 -7.26 0.16 -6.40
N GLY A 10 -7.59 1.17 -7.22
CA GLY A 10 -6.64 1.75 -8.15
C GLY A 10 -6.28 0.82 -9.29
N ILE A 11 -7.20 -0.05 -9.69
CA ILE A 11 -6.99 -0.96 -10.82
C ILE A 11 -7.14 -0.17 -12.10
N GLU A 12 -6.23 -0.37 -13.03
CA GLU A 12 -6.23 0.36 -14.28
C GLU A 12 -7.34 -0.13 -15.22
N LYS A 13 -8.21 0.78 -15.65
CA LYS A 13 -9.19 0.55 -16.69
C LYS A 13 -8.63 1.10 -17.99
N ILE A 14 -8.27 0.20 -18.91
CA ILE A 14 -7.64 0.57 -20.17
C ILE A 14 -8.67 1.31 -21.04
N GLY A 15 -8.30 2.46 -21.58
CA GLY A 15 -9.16 3.20 -22.50
C GLY A 15 -9.36 2.43 -23.80
N THR A 16 -10.54 2.57 -24.41
CA THR A 16 -10.86 1.88 -25.66
C THR A 16 -9.82 2.22 -26.74
N GLY A 17 -9.20 1.19 -27.32
CA GLY A 17 -8.18 1.36 -28.34
C GLY A 17 -6.79 1.70 -27.79
N GLU A 18 -6.65 1.82 -26.49
CA GLU A 18 -5.37 2.10 -25.85
C GLU A 18 -4.54 0.84 -25.62
N GLN A 19 -3.25 1.05 -25.39
CA GLN A 19 -2.30 0.00 -24.98
C GLN A 19 -2.21 -1.17 -25.97
N SER A 20 -2.31 -0.87 -27.24
CA SER A 20 -2.04 -1.88 -28.27
C SER A 20 -0.62 -2.44 -28.07
N GLY A 21 -0.53 -3.72 -27.81
CA GLY A 21 0.74 -4.39 -27.53
C GLY A 21 1.16 -4.41 -26.07
N THR A 22 0.48 -3.66 -25.18
CA THR A 22 0.84 -3.60 -23.76
C THR A 22 -0.32 -3.94 -22.81
N TRP A 23 -1.52 -4.14 -23.34
CA TRP A 23 -2.69 -4.40 -22.47
C TRP A 23 -2.54 -5.68 -21.64
N GLY A 24 -1.75 -6.65 -22.13
CA GLY A 24 -1.48 -7.87 -21.38
C GLY A 24 -0.70 -7.59 -20.09
N ASP A 25 0.29 -6.71 -20.17
CA ASP A 25 1.07 -6.31 -18.99
C ASP A 25 0.19 -5.58 -17.99
N THR A 26 -0.66 -4.68 -18.45
CA THR A 26 -1.61 -3.96 -17.60
C THR A 26 -2.58 -4.91 -16.92
N THR A 27 -3.12 -5.88 -17.65
CA THR A 27 -4.06 -6.86 -17.10
C THR A 27 -3.38 -7.71 -16.03
N ASN A 28 -2.15 -8.15 -16.26
CA ASN A 28 -1.41 -8.95 -15.29
C ASN A 28 -1.09 -8.14 -14.03
N THR A 29 -0.72 -6.88 -14.18
CA THR A 29 -0.51 -5.99 -13.03
C THR A 29 -1.80 -5.81 -12.23
N ASN A 30 -2.95 -5.72 -12.90
CA ASN A 30 -4.24 -5.64 -12.22
C ASN A 30 -4.52 -6.89 -11.39
N PHE A 31 -4.15 -8.08 -11.88
CA PHE A 31 -4.28 -9.30 -11.09
C PHE A 31 -3.40 -9.26 -9.84
N ASP A 32 -2.19 -8.74 -9.95
CA ASP A 32 -1.31 -8.57 -8.79
C ASP A 32 -1.94 -7.64 -7.75
N ILE A 33 -2.56 -6.56 -8.20
CA ILE A 33 -3.26 -5.61 -7.33
C ILE A 33 -4.42 -6.29 -6.60
N LEU A 34 -5.21 -7.07 -7.32
CA LEU A 34 -6.33 -7.80 -6.73
C LEU A 34 -5.85 -8.82 -5.71
N ASP A 35 -4.78 -9.54 -6.02
CA ASP A 35 -4.20 -10.53 -5.12
C ASP A 35 -3.72 -9.86 -3.81
N GLU A 36 -3.01 -8.75 -3.91
CA GLU A 36 -2.59 -7.96 -2.74
C GLU A 36 -3.78 -7.51 -1.90
N ALA A 37 -4.79 -6.97 -2.54
CA ALA A 37 -5.93 -6.39 -1.84
C ALA A 37 -6.77 -7.44 -1.11
N VAL A 38 -6.86 -8.64 -1.68
CA VAL A 38 -7.69 -9.71 -1.13
C VAL A 38 -6.96 -10.49 -0.05
N ASN A 39 -5.69 -10.78 -0.24
CA ASN A 39 -4.98 -11.71 0.65
C ASN A 39 -3.48 -11.40 0.79
N GLY A 40 -3.05 -10.21 0.44
CA GLY A 40 -1.63 -9.84 0.55
C GLY A 40 -1.18 -9.71 2.00
N ILE A 41 0.03 -10.20 2.30
CA ILE A 41 0.69 -10.11 3.59
C ILE A 41 2.06 -9.50 3.37
N ILE A 42 2.40 -8.48 4.14
CA ILE A 42 3.72 -7.85 4.05
C ILE A 42 4.24 -7.48 5.45
N SER A 43 5.55 -7.61 5.64
CA SER A 43 6.25 -7.07 6.79
C SER A 43 7.00 -5.82 6.38
N ILE A 44 6.80 -4.73 7.10
CA ILE A 44 7.44 -3.46 6.81
C ILE A 44 8.37 -3.11 7.97
N THR A 45 9.66 -2.93 7.67
CA THR A 45 10.64 -2.51 8.65
C THR A 45 10.67 -1.00 8.71
N LEU A 46 10.34 -0.43 9.87
CA LEU A 46 10.40 1.00 10.08
C LEU A 46 11.80 1.37 10.57
N SER A 47 12.41 2.36 9.94
CA SER A 47 13.72 2.87 10.33
C SER A 47 13.60 4.14 11.19
N SER A 48 12.39 4.68 11.30
CA SER A 48 12.11 5.91 12.03
C SER A 48 10.66 5.90 12.51
N ALA A 49 10.41 6.49 13.68
CA ALA A 49 9.04 6.62 14.17
C ALA A 49 8.22 7.62 13.36
N GLY A 50 8.87 8.57 12.71
CA GLY A 50 8.16 9.66 12.05
C GLY A 50 7.53 10.61 13.08
N SER A 51 6.58 11.41 12.59
CA SER A 51 5.82 12.33 13.45
C SER A 51 4.46 12.59 12.82
N SER A 52 3.57 13.26 13.54
CA SER A 52 2.26 13.62 12.98
C SER A 52 2.37 14.54 11.77
N GLY A 53 3.44 15.32 11.67
CA GLY A 53 3.70 16.18 10.51
C GLY A 53 4.52 15.51 9.41
N SER A 54 5.17 14.39 9.71
CA SER A 54 6.01 13.64 8.76
C SER A 54 5.89 12.14 9.02
N PRO A 55 4.70 11.55 8.81
CA PRO A 55 4.50 10.13 9.09
C PRO A 55 5.19 9.25 8.05
N ASN A 56 5.39 7.98 8.39
CA ASN A 56 5.81 6.98 7.43
C ASN A 56 4.67 6.74 6.43
N SER A 57 4.98 6.72 5.15
CA SER A 57 3.97 6.53 4.10
C SER A 57 3.72 5.07 3.82
N LEU A 58 2.45 4.72 3.70
CA LEU A 58 2.00 3.44 3.14
C LEU A 58 1.29 3.76 1.82
N PRO A 59 1.99 3.65 0.69
CA PRO A 59 1.39 4.04 -0.59
C PRO A 59 0.36 3.02 -1.07
N ILE A 60 -0.70 3.52 -1.69
CA ILE A 60 -1.63 2.76 -2.50
C ILE A 60 -1.60 3.40 -3.87
N THR A 61 -0.76 2.86 -4.75
CA THR A 61 -0.45 3.47 -6.04
C THR A 61 -1.39 2.94 -7.12
N ASP A 62 -2.02 3.83 -7.86
CA ASP A 62 -2.86 3.43 -8.99
C ASP A 62 -2.03 2.71 -10.05
N GLY A 63 -2.52 1.56 -10.49
CA GLY A 63 -1.91 0.82 -11.59
C GLY A 63 -0.64 0.07 -11.25
N ALA A 64 -0.26 -0.03 -9.98
CA ALA A 64 0.97 -0.73 -9.57
C ALA A 64 0.82 -1.36 -8.19
N SER A 65 1.61 -2.39 -7.92
CA SER A 65 1.71 -2.97 -6.58
C SER A 65 2.26 -1.95 -5.60
N SER A 66 1.76 -1.96 -4.38
CA SER A 66 2.20 -1.02 -3.36
C SER A 66 1.98 -1.58 -1.96
N ASN A 67 2.83 -1.14 -1.02
CA ASN A 67 2.83 -1.69 0.33
C ASN A 67 1.50 -1.47 1.06
N GLY A 68 0.88 -0.32 0.89
CA GLY A 68 -0.37 0.01 1.58
C GLY A 68 -1.56 -0.79 1.11
N ARG A 69 -1.47 -1.48 -0.03
CA ARG A 69 -2.59 -2.25 -0.58
C ARG A 69 -2.77 -3.61 0.09
N ASN A 70 -1.75 -4.13 0.74
CA ASN A 70 -1.82 -5.45 1.37
C ASN A 70 -2.90 -5.47 2.45
N LYS A 71 -3.61 -6.58 2.55
CA LYS A 71 -4.69 -6.74 3.53
C LYS A 71 -4.15 -6.91 4.94
N PHE A 72 -3.01 -7.56 5.09
CA PHE A 72 -2.36 -7.81 6.37
C PHE A 72 -0.97 -7.18 6.35
N ILE A 73 -0.72 -6.26 7.29
CA ILE A 73 0.55 -5.54 7.34
C ILE A 73 1.13 -5.70 8.75
N GLU A 74 2.37 -6.20 8.82
CA GLU A 74 3.12 -6.28 10.06
C GLU A 74 4.18 -5.19 10.07
N PHE A 75 4.23 -4.41 11.14
CA PHE A 75 5.30 -3.43 11.32
C PHE A 75 6.34 -3.97 12.29
N VAL A 76 7.59 -3.99 11.83
CA VAL A 76 8.75 -4.41 12.61
C VAL A 76 9.78 -3.29 12.59
N ASP A 77 10.77 -3.37 13.46
CA ASP A 77 11.89 -2.41 13.46
C ASP A 77 13.22 -3.17 13.54
N GLY A 78 14.29 -2.48 13.14
CA GLY A 78 15.65 -2.99 13.31
C GLY A 78 16.26 -2.62 14.64
N GLY A 79 15.52 -1.88 15.48
CA GLY A 79 15.90 -1.40 16.81
C GLY A 79 14.83 -0.46 17.32
N ASP A 80 14.89 -0.13 18.60
CA ASP A 80 13.89 0.73 19.23
C ASP A 80 13.76 2.08 18.51
N LEU A 81 12.54 2.42 18.08
CA LEU A 81 12.25 3.67 17.38
C LEU A 81 12.25 4.91 18.30
N GLY A 82 12.21 4.71 19.61
CA GLY A 82 12.26 5.80 20.58
C GLY A 82 10.92 6.47 20.88
N GLY A 83 9.84 6.09 20.24
CA GLY A 83 8.52 6.67 20.47
C GLY A 83 7.43 6.02 19.65
N THR A 84 6.24 6.59 19.68
CA THR A 84 5.11 6.13 18.89
C THR A 84 5.42 6.26 17.40
N ALA A 85 5.16 5.19 16.64
CA ALA A 85 5.33 5.22 15.19
C ALA A 85 4.12 5.85 14.53
N TYR A 86 4.36 6.73 13.58
CA TYR A 86 3.31 7.38 12.79
C TYR A 86 3.33 6.84 11.38
N VAL A 87 2.19 6.37 10.90
CA VAL A 87 2.04 5.76 9.58
C VAL A 87 0.80 6.35 8.91
N GLN A 88 0.89 6.66 7.64
CA GLN A 88 -0.22 7.25 6.88
C GLN A 88 -0.40 6.54 5.54
N LEU A 89 -1.65 6.18 5.22
CA LEU A 89 -2.00 5.74 3.87
C LEU A 89 -1.89 6.93 2.90
N THR A 90 -1.31 6.69 1.74
CA THR A 90 -1.11 7.72 0.73
C THR A 90 -1.72 7.25 -0.60
N PRO A 91 -2.72 7.93 -1.15
CA PRO A 91 -3.38 9.13 -0.60
C PRO A 91 -4.16 8.85 0.69
N ASN A 92 -4.31 9.85 1.53
CA ASN A 92 -4.91 9.69 2.86
C ASN A 92 -6.42 9.49 2.83
N ASP A 93 -7.04 9.58 1.68
CA ASP A 93 -8.47 9.31 1.48
C ASP A 93 -8.73 7.94 0.85
N ALA A 94 -7.71 7.10 0.73
CA ALA A 94 -7.87 5.75 0.19
C ALA A 94 -8.71 4.91 1.15
N GLU A 95 -9.76 4.29 0.61
CA GLU A 95 -10.64 3.44 1.39
C GLU A 95 -10.07 2.03 1.49
N LYS A 96 -10.02 1.48 2.71
CA LYS A 96 -9.38 0.20 2.91
C LYS A 96 -9.74 -0.42 4.25
N ILE A 97 -9.89 -1.74 4.24
CA ILE A 97 -9.92 -2.55 5.45
C ILE A 97 -8.57 -3.27 5.54
N VAL A 98 -7.86 -3.08 6.64
CA VAL A 98 -6.53 -3.67 6.81
C VAL A 98 -6.39 -4.25 8.22
N HIS A 99 -5.69 -5.39 8.31
CA HIS A 99 -5.28 -5.97 9.57
C HIS A 99 -3.83 -5.58 9.83
N ILE A 100 -3.58 -4.93 10.96
CA ILE A 100 -2.24 -4.45 11.31
C ILE A 100 -1.73 -5.23 12.53
N ARG A 101 -0.52 -5.77 12.40
CA ARG A 101 0.21 -6.38 13.50
C ARG A 101 1.34 -5.46 13.91
N ASN A 102 1.36 -5.09 15.19
CA ASN A 102 2.43 -4.29 15.76
C ASN A 102 3.47 -5.22 16.37
N SER A 103 4.62 -5.36 15.71
CA SER A 103 5.75 -6.16 16.19
C SER A 103 6.96 -5.28 16.50
N LEU A 104 6.73 -4.02 16.84
CA LEU A 104 7.79 -3.10 17.22
C LEU A 104 8.39 -3.49 18.56
N SER A 105 9.71 -3.28 18.70
CA SER A 105 10.41 -3.56 19.95
C SER A 105 10.03 -2.52 21.02
N SER A 106 10.35 -2.83 22.29
CA SER A 106 10.13 -1.94 23.44
C SER A 106 8.68 -1.49 23.61
N SER A 107 7.71 -2.27 23.16
CA SER A 107 6.27 -2.03 23.29
C SER A 107 5.84 -0.66 22.73
N ARG A 108 6.48 -0.23 21.65
CA ARG A 108 6.10 1.04 21.00
C ARG A 108 4.73 0.91 20.34
N SER A 109 3.99 2.02 20.35
CA SER A 109 2.67 2.11 19.70
C SER A 109 2.79 2.54 18.25
N ILE A 110 1.75 2.28 17.49
CA ILE A 110 1.61 2.78 16.11
C ILE A 110 0.42 3.73 16.06
#